data_9972556eca031910777f4c7723af0b72
#
_entry.id   9972556eca031910777f4c7723af0b72
#
_cell.length_a   1.000
_cell.length_b   1.000
_cell.length_c   1.000
_cell.angle_alpha   90.00
_cell.angle_beta   90.00
_cell.angle_gamma   90.00
#
_symmetry.space_group_name_H-M   'P 1'
#
loop_
_entity.id
_entity.type
_entity.pdbx_description
1 polymer ?
#
loop_
_entity_poly.entity_id
_entity_poly.type
_entity_poly.pdbx_seq_one_letter_code
_entity_poly.pdbx_strand_id
1 'polypeptide(L)'
;MTSGEKILAGILGEAKKDAEAVIKEAEEKAALYAAEAERKAQAKKAAVIADAEKKAEVIRAAGVSSAELIKRDRALGIRMQAISDILSETERRIAAMKDEDYFEFIADLVKKSATQKQGEILLSESDLKRNTDILKEKLSGCSLTLSDTPAEITSGFVLKYGDIMINGDIKAIIHEKRDILVDSINRTLFA
;
A
#
# COMPACT_ATOMS: atom_id res chain seq x y z
N MET A 1 -85.95 -60.24 13.52
CA MET A 1 -84.91 -59.58 14.37
C MET A 1 -85.46 -59.54 15.79
N THR A 2 -84.80 -60.18 16.68
CA THR A 2 -85.15 -60.12 18.11
C THR A 2 -84.80 -58.76 18.73
N SER A 3 -85.49 -58.35 19.81
CA SER A 3 -85.29 -57.07 20.48
C SER A 3 -83.79 -56.88 20.88
N GLY A 4 -83.11 -58.00 21.24
CA GLY A 4 -81.67 -57.98 21.54
C GLY A 4 -80.73 -57.64 20.36
N GLU A 5 -81.09 -58.21 19.19
CA GLU A 5 -80.32 -57.88 17.92
C GLU A 5 -80.38 -56.41 17.53
N LYS A 6 -81.55 -55.74 17.75
CA LYS A 6 -81.71 -54.33 17.52
C LYS A 6 -80.89 -53.48 18.49
N ILE A 7 -80.82 -53.81 19.73
CA ILE A 7 -80.05 -53.15 20.74
C ILE A 7 -78.53 -53.28 20.46
N LEU A 8 -78.08 -54.50 20.11
CA LEU A 8 -76.70 -54.79 19.73
C LEU A 8 -76.26 -53.96 18.45
N ALA A 9 -77.13 -53.96 17.44
CA ALA A 9 -76.93 -53.17 16.23
C ALA A 9 -76.87 -51.63 16.50
N GLY A 10 -77.67 -51.13 17.44
CA GLY A 10 -77.65 -49.78 17.89
C GLY A 10 -76.30 -49.41 18.57
N ILE A 11 -75.87 -50.25 19.53
CA ILE A 11 -74.58 -50.01 20.21
C ILE A 11 -73.38 -50.05 19.24
N LEU A 12 -73.37 -51.06 18.35
CA LEU A 12 -72.31 -51.17 17.34
C LEU A 12 -72.35 -50.00 16.36
N GLY A 13 -73.51 -49.47 16.01
CA GLY A 13 -73.66 -48.30 15.14
C GLY A 13 -73.14 -47.02 15.82
N GLU A 14 -73.43 -46.89 17.12
CA GLU A 14 -72.98 -45.72 17.91
C GLU A 14 -71.43 -45.77 18.12
N ALA A 15 -70.89 -46.94 18.54
CA ALA A 15 -69.46 -47.14 18.67
C ALA A 15 -68.68 -46.87 17.35
N LYS A 16 -69.29 -47.26 16.20
CA LYS A 16 -68.69 -47.00 14.89
C LYS A 16 -68.67 -45.50 14.54
N LYS A 17 -69.72 -44.77 14.87
CA LYS A 17 -69.79 -43.33 14.68
C LYS A 17 -68.78 -42.60 15.55
N ASP A 18 -68.61 -43.04 16.80
CA ASP A 18 -67.68 -42.44 17.73
C ASP A 18 -66.24 -42.69 17.26
N ALA A 19 -65.93 -43.89 16.77
CA ALA A 19 -64.63 -44.24 16.19
C ALA A 19 -64.34 -43.39 14.93
N GLU A 20 -65.32 -43.25 14.02
CA GLU A 20 -65.18 -42.41 12.84
C GLU A 20 -64.94 -40.90 13.20
N ALA A 21 -65.61 -40.41 14.24
CA ALA A 21 -65.46 -39.04 14.71
C ALA A 21 -64.03 -38.80 15.30
N VAL A 22 -63.52 -39.76 16.08
CA VAL A 22 -62.13 -39.71 16.63
C VAL A 22 -61.08 -39.76 15.52
N ILE A 23 -61.27 -40.63 14.51
CA ILE A 23 -60.36 -40.70 13.37
C ILE A 23 -60.38 -39.37 12.59
N LYS A 24 -61.53 -38.83 12.31
CA LYS A 24 -61.66 -37.56 11.59
C LYS A 24 -60.98 -36.40 12.31
N GLU A 25 -61.20 -36.30 13.64
CA GLU A 25 -60.57 -35.30 14.50
C GLU A 25 -59.03 -35.45 14.49
N ALA A 26 -58.51 -36.69 14.53
CA ALA A 26 -57.10 -36.96 14.45
C ALA A 26 -56.48 -36.60 13.08
N GLU A 27 -57.19 -36.86 11.98
CA GLU A 27 -56.79 -36.46 10.60
C GLU A 27 -56.75 -34.95 10.43
N GLU A 28 -57.78 -34.24 10.95
CA GLU A 28 -57.83 -32.74 10.93
C GLU A 28 -56.66 -32.17 11.73
N LYS A 29 -56.36 -32.66 12.90
CA LYS A 29 -55.23 -32.24 13.73
C LYS A 29 -53.89 -32.52 13.02
N ALA A 30 -53.74 -33.70 12.42
CA ALA A 30 -52.54 -34.06 11.68
C ALA A 30 -52.32 -33.14 10.47
N ALA A 31 -53.37 -32.83 9.73
CA ALA A 31 -53.30 -31.90 8.61
C ALA A 31 -52.92 -30.45 9.07
N LEU A 32 -53.45 -29.98 10.21
CA LEU A 32 -53.05 -28.70 10.77
C LEU A 32 -51.59 -28.68 11.21
N TYR A 33 -51.12 -29.71 11.89
CA TYR A 33 -49.70 -29.80 12.26
C TYR A 33 -48.76 -29.87 11.05
N ALA A 34 -49.12 -30.61 10.01
CA ALA A 34 -48.37 -30.68 8.77
C ALA A 34 -48.29 -29.30 8.07
N ALA A 35 -49.41 -28.60 7.95
CA ALA A 35 -49.44 -27.27 7.36
C ALA A 35 -48.66 -26.24 8.18
N GLU A 36 -48.72 -26.29 9.51
CA GLU A 36 -47.91 -25.42 10.37
C GLU A 36 -46.39 -25.70 10.25
N ALA A 37 -46.01 -26.97 10.23
CA ALA A 37 -44.63 -27.39 10.05
C ALA A 37 -44.08 -26.94 8.70
N GLU A 38 -44.84 -27.07 7.62
CA GLU A 38 -44.47 -26.60 6.29
C GLU A 38 -44.31 -25.08 6.26
N ARG A 39 -45.26 -24.34 6.82
CA ARG A 39 -45.15 -22.89 6.92
C ARG A 39 -43.90 -22.43 7.68
N LYS A 40 -43.60 -23.08 8.82
CA LYS A 40 -42.37 -22.81 9.60
C LYS A 40 -41.10 -23.14 8.81
N ALA A 41 -41.10 -24.25 8.09
CA ALA A 41 -39.95 -24.64 7.26
C ALA A 41 -39.72 -23.66 6.10
N GLN A 42 -40.79 -23.23 5.41
CA GLN A 42 -40.68 -22.23 4.35
C GLN A 42 -40.20 -20.88 4.87
N ALA A 43 -40.73 -20.42 6.02
CA ALA A 43 -40.27 -19.18 6.64
C ALA A 43 -38.79 -19.24 7.04
N LYS A 44 -38.34 -20.37 7.61
CA LYS A 44 -36.93 -20.58 7.94
C LYS A 44 -36.02 -20.61 6.71
N LYS A 45 -36.46 -21.31 5.65
CA LYS A 45 -35.75 -21.34 4.37
C LYS A 45 -35.58 -19.94 3.78
N ALA A 46 -36.67 -19.15 3.74
CA ALA A 46 -36.62 -17.78 3.23
C ALA A 46 -35.65 -16.90 4.05
N ALA A 47 -35.69 -17.02 5.39
CA ALA A 47 -34.79 -16.28 6.26
C ALA A 47 -33.28 -16.63 6.03
N VAL A 48 -32.99 -17.94 5.87
CA VAL A 48 -31.62 -18.40 5.60
C VAL A 48 -31.12 -17.92 4.24
N ILE A 49 -31.98 -17.95 3.21
CA ILE A 49 -31.61 -17.44 1.88
C ILE A 49 -31.33 -15.96 1.93
N ALA A 50 -32.23 -15.16 2.53
CA ALA A 50 -32.05 -13.72 2.67
C ALA A 50 -30.78 -13.34 3.43
N ASP A 51 -30.45 -14.06 4.51
CA ASP A 51 -29.20 -13.86 5.26
C ASP A 51 -27.97 -14.21 4.42
N ALA A 52 -28.05 -15.32 3.67
CA ALA A 52 -26.97 -15.73 2.78
C ALA A 52 -26.72 -14.71 1.64
N GLU A 53 -27.77 -14.21 1.02
CA GLU A 53 -27.71 -13.16 -0.02
C GLU A 53 -27.09 -11.87 0.53
N LYS A 54 -27.51 -11.42 1.72
CA LYS A 54 -26.95 -10.25 2.38
C LYS A 54 -25.46 -10.44 2.70
N LYS A 55 -25.07 -11.59 3.20
CA LYS A 55 -23.65 -11.93 3.45
C LYS A 55 -22.84 -11.96 2.16
N ALA A 56 -23.37 -12.53 1.10
CA ALA A 56 -22.71 -12.55 -0.20
C ALA A 56 -22.48 -11.14 -0.77
N GLU A 57 -23.44 -10.23 -0.59
CA GLU A 57 -23.31 -8.85 -1.02
C GLU A 57 -22.21 -8.11 -0.23
N VAL A 58 -22.16 -8.29 1.10
CA VAL A 58 -21.12 -7.72 1.94
C VAL A 58 -19.73 -8.23 1.52
N ILE A 59 -19.60 -9.54 1.27
CA ILE A 59 -18.32 -10.13 0.82
C ILE A 59 -17.90 -9.57 -0.53
N ARG A 60 -18.83 -9.41 -1.49
CA ARG A 60 -18.52 -8.81 -2.80
C ARG A 60 -18.08 -7.35 -2.66
N ALA A 61 -18.79 -6.56 -1.89
CA ALA A 61 -18.45 -5.16 -1.65
C ALA A 61 -17.05 -5.02 -0.99
N ALA A 62 -16.77 -5.85 0.02
CA ALA A 62 -15.46 -5.89 0.66
C ALA A 62 -14.36 -6.31 -0.33
N GLY A 63 -14.63 -7.30 -1.19
CA GLY A 63 -13.71 -7.75 -2.22
C GLY A 63 -13.35 -6.65 -3.23
N VAL A 64 -14.34 -5.90 -3.71
CA VAL A 64 -14.13 -4.77 -4.62
C VAL A 64 -13.29 -3.68 -3.94
N SER A 65 -13.66 -3.28 -2.72
CA SER A 65 -12.91 -2.26 -1.97
C SER A 65 -11.45 -2.69 -1.71
N SER A 66 -11.24 -3.95 -1.37
CA SER A 66 -9.88 -4.50 -1.19
C SER A 66 -9.07 -4.50 -2.48
N ALA A 67 -9.68 -4.85 -3.60
CA ALA A 67 -9.02 -4.83 -4.92
C ALA A 67 -8.62 -3.40 -5.34
N GLU A 68 -9.48 -2.42 -5.09
CA GLU A 68 -9.17 -1.01 -5.36
C GLU A 68 -8.03 -0.50 -4.48
N LEU A 69 -8.00 -0.88 -3.20
CA LEU A 69 -6.92 -0.53 -2.28
C LEU A 69 -5.58 -1.11 -2.78
N ILE A 70 -5.56 -2.40 -3.10
CA ILE A 70 -4.36 -3.08 -3.62
C ILE A 70 -3.87 -2.41 -4.93
N LYS A 71 -4.79 -2.04 -5.83
CA LYS A 71 -4.45 -1.33 -7.08
C LYS A 71 -3.78 0.01 -6.78
N ARG A 72 -4.32 0.78 -5.83
CA ARG A 72 -3.79 2.07 -5.41
C ARG A 72 -2.40 1.93 -4.78
N ASP A 73 -2.24 0.97 -3.88
CA ASP A 73 -0.97 0.71 -3.20
C ASP A 73 0.13 0.28 -4.18
N ARG A 74 -0.22 -0.57 -5.15
CA ARG A 74 0.71 -0.97 -6.22
C ARG A 74 1.12 0.22 -7.09
N ALA A 75 0.18 1.05 -7.50
CA ALA A 75 0.48 2.25 -8.28
C ALA A 75 1.40 3.21 -7.51
N LEU A 76 1.14 3.41 -6.21
CA LEU A 76 2.00 4.22 -5.34
C LEU A 76 3.39 3.60 -5.20
N GLY A 77 3.47 2.29 -4.99
CA GLY A 77 4.76 1.57 -4.89
C GLY A 77 5.61 1.71 -6.15
N ILE A 78 5.00 1.54 -7.33
CA ILE A 78 5.70 1.74 -8.62
C ILE A 78 6.20 3.18 -8.76
N ARG A 79 5.38 4.17 -8.39
CA ARG A 79 5.75 5.60 -8.44
C ARG A 79 6.93 5.88 -7.51
N MET A 80 6.90 5.38 -6.28
CA MET A 80 7.99 5.55 -5.31
C MET A 80 9.29 4.88 -5.79
N GLN A 81 9.19 3.69 -6.38
CA GLN A 81 10.34 2.99 -6.95
C GLN A 81 10.95 3.79 -8.11
N ALA A 82 10.14 4.26 -9.05
CA ALA A 82 10.62 5.08 -10.18
C ALA A 82 11.33 6.36 -9.71
N ILE A 83 10.80 7.04 -8.69
CA ILE A 83 11.45 8.22 -8.10
C ILE A 83 12.81 7.83 -7.49
N SER A 84 12.87 6.74 -6.75
CA SER A 84 14.12 6.25 -6.14
C SER A 84 15.17 5.91 -7.20
N ASP A 85 14.75 5.24 -8.27
CA ASP A 85 15.63 4.86 -9.38
C ASP A 85 16.19 6.09 -10.10
N ILE A 86 15.37 7.13 -10.31
CA ILE A 86 15.80 8.38 -10.93
C ILE A 86 16.82 9.11 -10.05
N LEU A 87 16.60 9.18 -8.74
CA LEU A 87 17.54 9.83 -7.82
C LEU A 87 18.89 9.07 -7.81
N SER A 88 18.86 7.75 -7.73
CA SER A 88 20.06 6.92 -7.76
C SER A 88 20.81 7.02 -9.10
N GLU A 89 20.07 7.05 -10.21
CA GLU A 89 20.67 7.22 -11.54
C GLU A 89 21.27 8.64 -11.70
N THR A 90 20.68 9.65 -11.08
CA THR A 90 21.22 11.00 -11.06
C THR A 90 22.56 11.06 -10.34
N GLU A 91 22.67 10.44 -9.15
CA GLU A 91 23.96 10.30 -8.44
C GLU A 91 25.01 9.64 -9.34
N ARG A 92 24.66 8.53 -9.95
CA ARG A 92 25.55 7.76 -10.83
C ARG A 92 25.99 8.57 -12.04
N ARG A 93 25.09 9.32 -12.67
CA ARG A 93 25.40 10.18 -13.81
C ARG A 93 26.33 11.31 -13.43
N ILE A 94 26.11 11.95 -12.31
CA ILE A 94 27.01 13.01 -11.83
C ILE A 94 28.41 12.46 -11.60
N ALA A 95 28.52 11.32 -10.91
CA ALA A 95 29.83 10.68 -10.67
C ALA A 95 30.53 10.22 -11.95
N ALA A 96 29.78 9.88 -13.00
CA ALA A 96 30.29 9.43 -14.31
C ALA A 96 30.49 10.57 -15.32
N MET A 97 30.30 11.84 -14.94
CA MET A 97 30.57 12.99 -15.81
C MET A 97 32.07 13.05 -16.20
N LYS A 98 32.35 13.66 -17.34
CA LYS A 98 33.74 13.99 -17.71
C LYS A 98 34.37 14.91 -16.68
N ASP A 99 35.68 14.87 -16.53
CA ASP A 99 36.38 15.63 -15.50
C ASP A 99 36.12 17.14 -15.60
N GLU A 100 36.04 17.68 -16.83
CA GLU A 100 35.76 19.08 -17.07
C GLU A 100 34.39 19.50 -16.53
N ASP A 101 33.34 18.77 -16.94
CA ASP A 101 31.96 19.04 -16.53
C ASP A 101 31.75 18.79 -15.03
N TYR A 102 32.36 17.71 -14.52
CA TYR A 102 32.25 17.34 -13.10
C TYR A 102 32.90 18.39 -12.19
N PHE A 103 34.14 18.78 -12.47
CA PHE A 103 34.83 19.75 -11.63
C PHE A 103 34.32 21.18 -11.80
N GLU A 104 33.71 21.50 -12.93
CA GLU A 104 32.96 22.75 -13.08
C GLU A 104 31.75 22.77 -12.18
N PHE A 105 30.96 21.67 -12.18
CA PHE A 105 29.81 21.52 -11.31
C PHE A 105 30.22 21.56 -9.82
N ILE A 106 31.29 20.86 -9.43
CA ILE A 106 31.81 20.88 -8.06
C ILE A 106 32.28 22.29 -7.68
N ALA A 107 32.99 22.99 -8.55
CA ALA A 107 33.45 24.36 -8.29
C ALA A 107 32.29 25.33 -8.02
N ASP A 108 31.19 25.19 -8.78
CA ASP A 108 29.98 26.00 -8.57
C ASP A 108 29.30 25.70 -7.24
N LEU A 109 29.24 24.42 -6.85
CA LEU A 109 28.71 24.02 -5.54
C LEU A 109 29.60 24.55 -4.39
N VAL A 110 30.93 24.43 -4.53
CA VAL A 110 31.89 24.98 -3.58
C VAL A 110 31.70 26.49 -3.41
N LYS A 111 31.62 27.23 -4.51
CA LYS A 111 31.41 28.70 -4.46
C LYS A 111 30.12 29.12 -3.78
N LYS A 112 29.04 28.33 -3.95
CA LYS A 112 27.74 28.54 -3.28
C LYS A 112 27.74 28.17 -1.79
N SER A 113 28.55 27.18 -1.41
CA SER A 113 28.62 26.65 -0.06
C SER A 113 29.72 27.31 0.80
N ALA A 114 30.70 27.99 0.16
CA ALA A 114 31.80 28.61 0.85
C ALA A 114 31.31 29.78 1.71
N THR A 115 31.53 29.70 3.02
CA THR A 115 31.12 30.72 4.00
C THR A 115 32.28 31.59 4.46
N GLN A 116 33.51 31.10 4.33
CA GLN A 116 34.73 31.76 4.76
C GLN A 116 35.75 31.89 3.61
N LYS A 117 36.68 32.83 3.73
CA LYS A 117 37.64 33.09 2.64
C LYS A 117 38.83 32.13 2.62
N GLN A 118 39.15 31.46 3.73
CA GLN A 118 40.28 30.52 3.82
C GLN A 118 39.79 29.17 4.35
N GLY A 119 40.15 28.09 3.70
CA GLY A 119 39.80 26.74 4.08
C GLY A 119 40.44 25.68 3.20
N GLU A 120 40.17 24.42 3.52
CA GLU A 120 40.61 23.26 2.78
C GLU A 120 39.42 22.59 2.08
N ILE A 121 39.64 22.10 0.87
CA ILE A 121 38.69 21.25 0.13
C ILE A 121 39.22 19.84 0.17
N LEU A 122 38.45 18.90 0.70
CA LEU A 122 38.74 17.51 0.67
C LEU A 122 37.81 16.85 -0.36
N LEU A 123 38.36 15.99 -1.22
CA LEU A 123 37.60 15.23 -2.23
C LEU A 123 37.53 13.75 -1.81
N SER A 124 36.68 12.97 -2.48
CA SER A 124 36.71 11.53 -2.34
C SER A 124 38.01 10.93 -2.89
N GLU A 125 38.39 9.72 -2.45
CA GLU A 125 39.55 9.03 -2.98
C GLU A 125 39.50 8.81 -4.49
N SER A 126 38.29 8.58 -5.04
CA SER A 126 38.06 8.41 -6.48
C SER A 126 38.25 9.73 -7.23
N ASP A 127 37.81 10.86 -6.67
CA ASP A 127 37.88 12.15 -7.32
C ASP A 127 39.31 12.73 -7.26
N LEU A 128 40.08 12.41 -6.22
CA LEU A 128 41.51 12.78 -6.18
C LEU A 128 42.36 12.10 -7.29
N LYS A 129 41.91 10.96 -7.81
CA LYS A 129 42.59 10.24 -8.92
C LYS A 129 42.24 10.84 -10.29
N ARG A 130 41.28 11.77 -10.36
CA ARG A 130 40.86 12.47 -11.60
C ARG A 130 41.76 13.70 -11.85
N ASN A 131 41.52 14.39 -12.95
CA ASN A 131 42.27 15.62 -13.27
C ASN A 131 41.79 16.81 -12.39
N THR A 132 42.33 16.92 -11.18
CA THR A 132 41.97 17.96 -10.20
C THR A 132 42.51 19.33 -10.55
N ASP A 133 43.38 19.50 -11.53
CA ASP A 133 43.92 20.79 -11.93
C ASP A 133 42.84 21.75 -12.47
N ILE A 134 41.79 21.16 -13.09
CA ILE A 134 40.62 21.90 -13.52
C ILE A 134 39.93 22.58 -12.32
N LEU A 135 39.76 21.84 -11.20
CA LEU A 135 39.16 22.37 -9.98
C LEU A 135 40.02 23.49 -9.39
N LYS A 136 41.35 23.30 -9.34
CA LYS A 136 42.28 24.32 -8.84
C LYS A 136 42.21 25.61 -9.66
N GLU A 137 42.16 25.51 -11.00
CA GLU A 137 42.00 26.64 -11.89
C GLU A 137 40.68 27.38 -11.65
N LYS A 138 39.57 26.65 -11.58
CA LYS A 138 38.22 27.23 -11.36
C LYS A 138 38.06 27.90 -9.98
N LEU A 139 38.87 27.47 -9.00
CA LEU A 139 38.88 28.04 -7.63
C LEU A 139 40.05 28.99 -7.37
N SER A 140 40.84 29.34 -8.37
CA SER A 140 42.03 30.22 -8.23
C SER A 140 41.69 31.60 -7.63
N GLY A 141 40.43 32.04 -7.71
CA GLY A 141 39.94 33.28 -7.06
C GLY A 141 39.45 33.11 -5.62
N CYS A 142 39.42 31.88 -5.12
CA CYS A 142 39.02 31.57 -3.75
C CYS A 142 40.27 31.17 -2.94
N SER A 143 40.41 31.67 -1.70
CA SER A 143 41.54 31.29 -0.82
C SER A 143 41.28 29.88 -0.21
N LEU A 144 40.95 28.91 -1.06
CA LEU A 144 40.69 27.50 -0.70
C LEU A 144 41.81 26.65 -1.25
N THR A 145 42.39 25.78 -0.44
CA THR A 145 43.45 24.85 -0.85
C THR A 145 42.89 23.44 -0.99
N LEU A 146 43.26 22.76 -2.06
CA LEU A 146 42.92 21.34 -2.22
C LEU A 146 43.80 20.50 -1.32
N SER A 147 43.21 19.67 -0.47
CA SER A 147 43.90 18.74 0.39
C SER A 147 44.19 17.43 -0.35
N ASP A 148 45.37 16.85 -0.11
CA ASP A 148 45.72 15.52 -0.61
C ASP A 148 45.11 14.39 0.24
N THR A 149 44.53 14.74 1.41
CA THR A 149 43.86 13.77 2.28
C THR A 149 42.44 13.53 1.76
N PRO A 150 42.06 12.29 1.48
CA PRO A 150 40.71 11.98 1.02
C PRO A 150 39.68 12.17 2.14
N ALA A 151 38.47 12.61 1.76
CA ALA A 151 37.30 12.58 2.63
C ALA A 151 36.57 11.24 2.52
N GLU A 152 35.93 10.83 3.61
CA GLU A 152 35.08 9.62 3.65
C GLU A 152 33.70 9.85 2.99
N ILE A 153 33.71 10.23 1.71
CA ILE A 153 32.51 10.48 0.88
C ILE A 153 32.62 9.69 -0.43
N THR A 154 31.48 9.45 -1.08
CA THR A 154 31.45 8.73 -2.35
C THR A 154 31.81 9.66 -3.53
N SER A 155 31.31 10.87 -3.54
CA SER A 155 31.55 11.88 -4.60
C SER A 155 31.21 13.27 -4.06
N GLY A 156 31.83 14.30 -4.64
CA GLY A 156 31.66 15.67 -4.17
C GLY A 156 32.82 16.18 -3.35
N PHE A 157 32.55 16.98 -2.34
CA PHE A 157 33.58 17.66 -1.56
C PHE A 157 33.21 17.79 -0.09
N VAL A 158 34.21 18.02 0.76
CA VAL A 158 34.04 18.52 2.13
C VAL A 158 34.87 19.79 2.26
N LEU A 159 34.23 20.89 2.67
CA LEU A 159 34.96 22.12 3.03
C LEU A 159 35.31 22.09 4.50
N LYS A 160 36.58 22.32 4.81
CA LYS A 160 37.09 22.38 6.19
C LYS A 160 37.61 23.79 6.50
N TYR A 161 37.05 24.38 7.55
CA TYR A 161 37.40 25.69 8.07
C TYR A 161 37.78 25.57 9.56
N GLY A 162 39.02 25.17 9.84
CA GLY A 162 39.42 24.81 11.20
C GLY A 162 38.58 23.65 11.76
N ASP A 163 37.75 23.91 12.76
CA ASP A 163 36.87 22.90 13.37
C ASP A 163 35.50 22.77 12.71
N ILE A 164 35.20 23.63 11.74
CA ILE A 164 33.92 23.61 11.01
C ILE A 164 34.09 22.81 9.70
N MET A 165 33.21 21.84 9.50
CA MET A 165 33.15 21.06 8.26
C MET A 165 31.80 21.25 7.59
N ILE A 166 31.81 21.53 6.28
CA ILE A 166 30.62 21.61 5.43
C ILE A 166 30.65 20.42 4.50
N ASN A 167 29.67 19.54 4.65
CA ASN A 167 29.54 18.35 3.84
C ASN A 167 28.86 18.70 2.49
N GLY A 168 29.62 18.58 1.41
CA GLY A 168 29.18 18.72 0.02
C GLY A 168 29.11 17.36 -0.71
N ASP A 169 28.97 16.25 -0.01
CA ASP A 169 28.70 14.95 -0.65
C ASP A 169 27.44 15.04 -1.49
N ILE A 170 27.55 14.65 -2.76
CA ILE A 170 26.45 14.71 -3.73
C ILE A 170 25.23 13.92 -3.24
N LYS A 171 25.47 12.76 -2.61
CA LYS A 171 24.41 11.96 -2.02
C LYS A 171 23.69 12.69 -0.89
N ALA A 172 24.43 13.40 -0.04
CA ALA A 172 23.87 14.20 1.05
C ALA A 172 23.05 15.38 0.50
N ILE A 173 23.55 16.06 -0.54
CA ILE A 173 22.85 17.16 -1.21
C ILE A 173 21.54 16.68 -1.86
N ILE A 174 21.57 15.56 -2.57
CA ILE A 174 20.36 14.96 -3.17
C ILE A 174 19.37 14.57 -2.07
N HIS A 175 19.84 14.04 -0.95
CA HIS A 175 18.99 13.72 0.18
C HIS A 175 18.36 14.95 0.82
N GLU A 176 19.13 16.03 1.02
CA GLU A 176 18.64 17.32 1.56
C GLU A 176 17.59 17.95 0.64
N LYS A 177 17.80 17.89 -0.67
CA LYS A 177 16.89 18.44 -1.68
C LYS A 177 15.82 17.47 -2.15
N ARG A 178 15.69 16.32 -1.48
CA ARG A 178 14.84 15.22 -1.93
C ARG A 178 13.40 15.66 -2.20
N ASP A 179 12.81 16.45 -1.32
CA ASP A 179 11.40 16.87 -1.48
C ASP A 179 11.18 17.71 -2.73
N ILE A 180 12.10 18.64 -3.00
CA ILE A 180 12.05 19.49 -4.20
C ILE A 180 12.24 18.66 -5.47
N LEU A 181 13.17 17.69 -5.43
CA LEU A 181 13.43 16.80 -6.55
C LEU A 181 12.24 15.86 -6.81
N VAL A 182 11.66 15.29 -5.76
CA VAL A 182 10.46 14.46 -5.85
C VAL A 182 9.29 15.21 -6.43
N ASP A 183 9.06 16.45 -6.01
CA ASP A 183 8.01 17.30 -6.59
C ASP A 183 8.24 17.60 -8.07
N SER A 184 9.49 17.84 -8.46
CA SER A 184 9.85 18.06 -9.86
C SER A 184 9.62 16.81 -10.70
N ILE A 185 10.05 15.64 -10.21
CA ILE A 185 9.86 14.35 -10.87
C ILE A 185 8.36 14.02 -10.99
N ASN A 186 7.59 14.24 -9.91
CA ASN A 186 6.15 14.02 -9.93
C ASN A 186 5.45 14.87 -10.99
N ARG A 187 5.78 16.15 -11.08
CA ARG A 187 5.21 17.05 -12.10
C ARG A 187 5.58 16.65 -13.52
N THR A 188 6.77 16.11 -13.72
CA THR A 188 7.26 15.78 -15.06
C THR A 188 6.73 14.43 -15.57
N LEU A 189 6.61 13.43 -14.69
CA LEU A 189 6.30 12.07 -15.08
C LEU A 189 4.87 11.62 -14.78
N PHE A 190 4.20 12.27 -13.82
CA PHE A 190 2.92 11.77 -13.30
C PHE A 190 1.82 12.85 -13.23
N ALA A 191 2.08 14.06 -13.77
CA ALA A 191 1.08 15.13 -13.88
C ALA A 191 0.18 14.91 -15.11
#